data_cdf63da3bbb42162c7ba94aa75b89b88
#
_entry.id   cdf63da3bbb42162c7ba94aa75b89b88
#
_cell.length_a   1.000
_cell.length_b   1.000
_cell.length_c   1.000
_cell.angle_alpha   90.00
_cell.angle_beta   90.00
_cell.angle_gamma   90.00
#
_symmetry.space_group_name_H-M   'P 1'
#
loop_
_entity.id
_entity.type
_entity.pdbx_description
1 polymer ?
#
loop_
_entity_poly.entity_id
_entity_poly.type
_entity_poly.pdbx_seq_one_letter_code
_entity_poly.pdbx_strand_id
1 'polypeptide(L)'
;MITTIEDNLLRWNNSPSCKNIIVKSSFPKAFSAGGDVVHIAKGSPESYRDNVAFFVDEYKANHTMGTMKKPVVAIIDGITMGGGVGAAVHFPFRVSTEKTMLAMPETLIGFFPDVGTSFTLSRLDNNLGMFLGLTGHRLRGKDVFYAGFSTHYIHSSNLQLLEKRLSMQITDSIDETRAILDSVSELSASSEYTYSLAPYLHTINKCFGHRKLEDIYESLKSEPVHKEWAAKTLNELNRMSPSSLKVSLELFNRARYLSIKECLDLEAQIASKIIFSNDFVQGVTELLITKKNNPKWNPHNIYTVDYDTIINTYFSNFNPEYNCNFRNSIDYHDYPFAHHTLPSSDNIIESAIDTNYSFSSTNNTEKINSIVAKLSKKYHNSADVSAKVNHYLKNYSIAELRDLYLSERNSRNPNKYFYTNYFKTHATNKSSKL
;
A
#
# COMPACT_ATOMS: atom_id res chain seq x y z
N MET A 1 -9.07 -18.97 10.70
CA MET A 1 -9.08 -17.57 11.23
C MET A 1 -9.58 -16.59 10.17
N ILE A 2 -8.98 -16.51 8.98
CA ILE A 2 -9.35 -15.59 7.89
C ILE A 2 -10.85 -15.73 7.55
N THR A 3 -11.30 -16.95 7.24
CA THR A 3 -12.71 -17.26 6.94
C THR A 3 -13.65 -16.82 8.06
N THR A 4 -13.26 -17.05 9.34
CA THR A 4 -14.07 -16.63 10.49
C THR A 4 -14.17 -15.11 10.59
N ILE A 5 -13.10 -14.37 10.27
CA ILE A 5 -13.11 -12.92 10.22
C ILE A 5 -14.05 -12.44 9.11
N GLU A 6 -13.93 -12.99 7.90
CA GLU A 6 -14.78 -12.64 6.76
C GLU A 6 -16.26 -12.88 7.06
N ASP A 7 -16.61 -14.05 7.58
CA ASP A 7 -18.00 -14.41 7.92
C ASP A 7 -18.60 -13.46 8.97
N ASN A 8 -17.81 -13.08 9.99
CA ASN A 8 -18.25 -12.09 10.98
C ASN A 8 -18.44 -10.70 10.37
N LEU A 9 -17.51 -10.24 9.52
CA LEU A 9 -17.62 -8.97 8.82
C LEU A 9 -18.89 -8.93 7.97
N LEU A 10 -19.16 -9.97 7.18
CA LEU A 10 -20.37 -10.07 6.36
C LEU A 10 -21.64 -10.07 7.21
N ARG A 11 -21.65 -10.80 8.33
CA ARG A 11 -22.80 -10.81 9.25
C ARG A 11 -23.07 -9.43 9.83
N TRP A 12 -22.04 -8.72 10.29
CA TRP A 12 -22.18 -7.38 10.86
C TRP A 12 -22.51 -6.34 9.79
N ASN A 13 -21.96 -6.46 8.60
CA ASN A 13 -22.26 -5.59 7.46
C ASN A 13 -23.75 -5.59 7.10
N ASN A 14 -24.44 -6.72 7.30
CA ASN A 14 -25.85 -6.89 7.01
C ASN A 14 -26.77 -6.66 8.24
N SER A 15 -26.20 -6.45 9.42
CA SER A 15 -26.99 -6.27 10.64
C SER A 15 -27.44 -4.81 10.83
N PRO A 16 -28.77 -4.53 10.93
CA PRO A 16 -29.27 -3.18 11.21
C PRO A 16 -28.86 -2.63 12.58
N SER A 17 -28.58 -3.51 13.54
CA SER A 17 -28.14 -3.14 14.89
C SER A 17 -26.67 -2.75 14.95
N CYS A 18 -25.85 -3.22 13.99
CA CYS A 18 -24.45 -2.85 13.92
C CYS A 18 -24.30 -1.43 13.32
N LYS A 19 -23.70 -0.51 14.06
CA LYS A 19 -23.53 0.89 13.62
C LYS A 19 -22.15 1.16 13.07
N ASN A 20 -21.14 0.58 13.69
CA ASN A 20 -19.75 0.56 13.22
C ASN A 20 -19.06 -0.73 13.67
N ILE A 21 -17.89 -0.99 13.12
CA ILE A 21 -17.08 -2.15 13.47
C ILE A 21 -15.68 -1.64 13.84
N ILE A 22 -15.17 -2.07 14.98
CA ILE A 22 -13.80 -1.79 15.40
C ILE A 22 -12.98 -3.08 15.24
N VAL A 23 -11.91 -2.99 14.43
CA VAL A 23 -10.93 -4.07 14.26
C VAL A 23 -9.67 -3.68 15.00
N LYS A 24 -9.31 -4.46 16.02
CA LYS A 24 -8.10 -4.24 16.83
C LYS A 24 -7.51 -5.57 17.28
N SER A 25 -6.24 -5.55 17.65
CA SER A 25 -5.59 -6.70 18.26
C SER A 25 -5.83 -6.76 19.77
N SER A 26 -5.94 -7.97 20.30
CA SER A 26 -5.83 -8.22 21.75
C SER A 26 -4.37 -8.32 22.21
N PHE A 27 -3.42 -8.40 21.28
CA PHE A 27 -2.00 -8.52 21.59
C PHE A 27 -1.34 -7.13 21.68
N PRO A 28 -0.72 -6.77 22.81
CA PRO A 28 -0.32 -5.39 23.08
C PRO A 28 0.86 -4.86 22.24
N LYS A 29 1.62 -5.76 21.59
CA LYS A 29 2.83 -5.38 20.83
C LYS A 29 2.61 -5.35 19.32
N ALA A 30 1.56 -5.96 18.83
CA ALA A 30 1.32 -6.08 17.40
C ALA A 30 -0.17 -6.04 17.07
N PHE A 31 -0.52 -5.35 16.00
CA PHE A 31 -1.82 -5.52 15.37
C PHE A 31 -1.87 -6.88 14.68
N SER A 32 -0.96 -7.11 13.73
CA SER A 32 -0.75 -8.41 13.09
C SER A 32 0.62 -8.42 12.37
N ALA A 33 1.32 -9.54 12.46
CA ALA A 33 2.59 -9.76 11.76
C ALA A 33 2.42 -10.59 10.46
N GLY A 34 1.19 -10.81 10.01
CA GLY A 34 0.88 -11.56 8.79
C GLY A 34 0.54 -13.03 9.01
N GLY A 35 0.47 -13.79 7.91
CA GLY A 35 0.14 -15.20 7.89
C GLY A 35 1.29 -16.13 8.30
N ASP A 36 0.97 -17.40 8.56
CA ASP A 36 1.98 -18.42 8.91
C ASP A 36 2.69 -18.97 7.66
N VAL A 37 3.57 -18.13 7.09
CA VAL A 37 4.39 -18.51 5.93
C VAL A 37 5.39 -19.63 6.26
N VAL A 38 5.70 -19.87 7.54
CA VAL A 38 6.58 -20.97 7.97
C VAL A 38 5.88 -22.31 7.72
N HIS A 39 4.58 -22.40 8.00
CA HIS A 39 3.79 -23.58 7.69
C HIS A 39 3.77 -23.86 6.19
N ILE A 40 3.57 -22.82 5.38
CA ILE A 40 3.54 -22.92 3.91
C ILE A 40 4.89 -23.37 3.35
N ALA A 41 6.00 -22.78 3.80
CA ALA A 41 7.35 -23.13 3.33
C ALA A 41 7.80 -24.55 3.71
N LYS A 42 7.23 -25.13 4.77
CA LYS A 42 7.46 -26.50 5.19
C LYS A 42 6.51 -27.50 4.55
N GLY A 43 5.52 -27.03 3.79
CA GLY A 43 4.52 -27.88 3.16
C GLY A 43 5.11 -28.87 2.16
N SER A 44 4.46 -30.02 2.05
CA SER A 44 4.79 -31.03 1.05
C SER A 44 4.04 -30.75 -0.26
N PRO A 45 4.39 -31.42 -1.36
CA PRO A 45 3.63 -31.34 -2.62
C PRO A 45 2.15 -31.64 -2.47
N GLU A 46 1.77 -32.48 -1.51
CA GLU A 46 0.38 -32.85 -1.24
C GLU A 46 -0.41 -31.67 -0.63
N SER A 47 0.24 -30.78 0.13
CA SER A 47 -0.37 -29.58 0.71
C SER A 47 -0.49 -28.42 -0.27
N TYR A 48 -0.10 -28.58 -1.53
CA TYR A 48 -0.09 -27.54 -2.56
C TYR A 48 -1.43 -26.79 -2.67
N ARG A 49 -2.51 -27.54 -2.86
CA ARG A 49 -3.85 -26.94 -3.02
C ARG A 49 -4.29 -26.16 -1.81
N ASP A 50 -4.00 -26.67 -0.61
CA ASP A 50 -4.35 -26.01 0.66
C ASP A 50 -3.54 -24.73 0.86
N ASN A 51 -2.25 -24.74 0.51
CA ASN A 51 -1.38 -23.58 0.59
C ASN A 51 -1.82 -22.46 -0.37
N VAL A 52 -2.21 -22.79 -1.60
CA VAL A 52 -2.76 -21.82 -2.55
C VAL A 52 -4.14 -21.32 -2.09
N ALA A 53 -5.00 -22.21 -1.61
CA ALA A 53 -6.32 -21.86 -1.09
C ALA A 53 -6.23 -20.88 0.08
N PHE A 54 -5.22 -21.00 0.93
CA PHE A 54 -4.96 -20.05 2.01
C PHE A 54 -4.84 -18.60 1.49
N PHE A 55 -4.04 -18.35 0.46
CA PHE A 55 -3.88 -17.03 -0.14
C PHE A 55 -5.15 -16.56 -0.84
N VAL A 56 -5.79 -17.44 -1.61
CA VAL A 56 -7.05 -17.14 -2.31
C VAL A 56 -8.14 -16.72 -1.32
N ASP A 57 -8.26 -17.41 -0.18
CA ASP A 57 -9.23 -17.07 0.86
C ASP A 57 -8.88 -15.75 1.59
N GLU A 58 -7.58 -15.50 1.81
CA GLU A 58 -7.11 -14.22 2.35
C GLU A 58 -7.46 -13.05 1.42
N TYR A 59 -7.22 -13.20 0.12
CA TYR A 59 -7.51 -12.15 -0.86
C TYR A 59 -9.02 -11.93 -1.07
N LYS A 60 -9.85 -12.96 -0.96
CA LYS A 60 -11.32 -12.81 -0.88
C LYS A 60 -11.73 -11.97 0.33
N ALA A 61 -11.14 -12.26 1.49
CA ALA A 61 -11.40 -11.49 2.70
C ALA A 61 -10.95 -10.03 2.56
N ASN A 62 -9.79 -9.76 1.93
CA ASN A 62 -9.33 -8.40 1.64
C ASN A 62 -10.31 -7.64 0.74
N HIS A 63 -10.86 -8.30 -0.31
CA HIS A 63 -11.91 -7.69 -1.12
C HIS A 63 -13.17 -7.40 -0.31
N THR A 64 -13.60 -8.33 0.53
CA THR A 64 -14.75 -8.13 1.42
C THR A 64 -14.53 -6.91 2.33
N MET A 65 -13.33 -6.76 2.93
CA MET A 65 -12.95 -5.61 3.74
C MET A 65 -13.07 -4.28 2.98
N GLY A 66 -12.62 -4.24 1.72
CA GLY A 66 -12.66 -3.05 0.87
C GLY A 66 -14.04 -2.68 0.34
N THR A 67 -15.03 -3.59 0.47
CA THR A 67 -16.38 -3.42 -0.06
C THR A 67 -17.47 -3.40 1.02
N MET A 68 -17.07 -3.19 2.28
CA MET A 68 -17.98 -3.04 3.40
C MET A 68 -18.84 -1.79 3.26
N LYS A 69 -20.14 -1.91 3.58
CA LYS A 69 -21.07 -0.78 3.63
C LYS A 69 -21.07 -0.07 4.98
N LYS A 70 -20.84 -0.81 6.05
CA LYS A 70 -20.72 -0.28 7.40
C LYS A 70 -19.38 0.41 7.60
N PRO A 71 -19.29 1.49 8.38
CA PRO A 71 -18.02 2.08 8.75
C PRO A 71 -17.21 1.08 9.58
N VAL A 72 -15.98 0.83 9.13
CA VAL A 72 -15.01 -0.01 9.84
C VAL A 72 -13.82 0.81 10.20
N VAL A 73 -13.39 0.73 11.45
CA VAL A 73 -12.22 1.40 12.01
C VAL A 73 -11.18 0.36 12.40
N ALA A 74 -10.09 0.26 11.65
CA ALA A 74 -8.94 -0.56 12.04
C ALA A 74 -7.99 0.26 12.92
N ILE A 75 -7.75 -0.19 14.15
CA ILE A 75 -6.79 0.42 15.08
C ILE A 75 -5.48 -0.38 15.00
N ILE A 76 -4.53 0.15 14.22
CA ILE A 76 -3.23 -0.51 13.96
C ILE A 76 -2.19 -0.10 15.00
N ASP A 77 -2.47 -0.36 16.28
CA ASP A 77 -1.57 -0.06 17.41
C ASP A 77 -0.50 -1.15 17.55
N GLY A 78 0.75 -0.84 17.16
CA GLY A 78 1.88 -1.77 17.19
C GLY A 78 2.35 -2.29 15.83
N ILE A 79 2.99 -3.46 15.80
CA ILE A 79 3.56 -4.07 14.59
C ILE A 79 2.42 -4.48 13.64
N THR A 80 2.53 -4.04 12.39
CA THR A 80 1.57 -4.30 11.30
C THR A 80 2.36 -4.62 10.04
N MET A 81 2.50 -5.90 9.68
CA MET A 81 3.37 -6.34 8.59
C MET A 81 2.70 -7.41 7.72
N GLY A 82 3.04 -7.43 6.42
CA GLY A 82 2.56 -8.41 5.47
C GLY A 82 1.03 -8.54 5.46
N GLY A 83 0.49 -9.74 5.63
CA GLY A 83 -0.96 -9.97 5.76
C GLY A 83 -1.64 -9.11 6.83
N GLY A 84 -0.88 -8.63 7.84
CA GLY A 84 -1.40 -7.67 8.81
C GLY A 84 -1.71 -6.30 8.21
N VAL A 85 -0.98 -5.85 7.19
CA VAL A 85 -1.32 -4.65 6.43
C VAL A 85 -2.60 -4.89 5.64
N GLY A 86 -2.74 -6.06 4.97
CA GLY A 86 -3.96 -6.46 4.26
C GLY A 86 -5.19 -6.48 5.15
N ALA A 87 -5.04 -6.91 6.41
CA ALA A 87 -6.13 -6.91 7.39
C ALA A 87 -6.59 -5.50 7.85
N ALA A 88 -5.94 -4.44 7.37
CA ALA A 88 -6.27 -3.06 7.74
C ALA A 88 -6.48 -2.13 6.55
N VAL A 89 -5.62 -2.21 5.53
CA VAL A 89 -5.47 -1.17 4.49
C VAL A 89 -6.72 -0.95 3.64
N HIS A 90 -7.58 -1.95 3.54
CA HIS A 90 -8.79 -1.92 2.73
C HIS A 90 -9.99 -1.27 3.43
N PHE A 91 -9.96 -1.07 4.75
CA PHE A 91 -11.04 -0.43 5.48
C PHE A 91 -11.07 1.08 5.28
N PRO A 92 -12.27 1.71 5.35
CA PRO A 92 -12.42 3.16 5.16
C PRO A 92 -11.64 3.98 6.19
N PHE A 93 -11.53 3.49 7.43
CA PHE A 93 -10.81 4.18 8.50
C PHE A 93 -9.70 3.31 9.09
N ARG A 94 -8.52 3.88 9.16
CA ARG A 94 -7.31 3.25 9.70
C ARG A 94 -6.64 4.24 10.64
N VAL A 95 -6.51 3.84 11.91
CA VAL A 95 -5.93 4.65 12.97
C VAL A 95 -4.55 4.13 13.29
N SER A 96 -3.51 4.92 13.02
CA SER A 96 -2.14 4.68 13.50
C SER A 96 -1.88 5.39 14.81
N THR A 97 -0.92 4.88 15.59
CA THR A 97 -0.46 5.45 16.87
C THR A 97 1.05 5.65 16.84
N GLU A 98 1.62 6.22 17.91
CA GLU A 98 3.07 6.32 18.08
C GLU A 98 3.77 4.96 18.15
N LYS A 99 3.03 3.89 18.43
CA LYS A 99 3.55 2.51 18.49
C LYS A 99 3.50 1.80 17.16
N THR A 100 2.73 2.32 16.19
CA THR A 100 2.56 1.66 14.90
C THR A 100 3.89 1.54 14.17
N MET A 101 4.18 0.32 13.71
CA MET A 101 5.29 0.03 12.79
C MET A 101 4.76 -0.80 11.63
N LEU A 102 4.66 -0.18 10.46
CA LEU A 102 4.08 -0.77 9.26
C LEU A 102 5.15 -1.04 8.21
N ALA A 103 5.13 -2.23 7.61
CA ALA A 103 6.00 -2.59 6.50
C ALA A 103 5.43 -3.75 5.67
N MET A 104 5.88 -3.85 4.41
CA MET A 104 5.70 -4.99 3.52
C MET A 104 7.09 -5.60 3.21
N PRO A 105 7.62 -6.49 4.07
CA PRO A 105 8.98 -7.00 3.95
C PRO A 105 9.10 -8.28 3.11
N GLU A 106 8.12 -8.60 2.26
CA GLU A 106 7.97 -9.87 1.56
C GLU A 106 9.14 -10.19 0.63
N THR A 107 9.74 -9.18 -0.02
CA THR A 107 10.91 -9.35 -0.89
C THR A 107 12.12 -9.94 -0.15
N LEU A 108 12.19 -9.71 1.17
CA LEU A 108 13.25 -10.24 2.02
C LEU A 108 13.10 -11.74 2.28
N ILE A 109 11.89 -12.29 2.17
CA ILE A 109 11.61 -13.73 2.35
C ILE A 109 11.38 -14.46 1.03
N GLY A 110 11.74 -13.85 -0.10
CA GLY A 110 11.56 -14.49 -1.41
C GLY A 110 10.10 -14.50 -1.89
N PHE A 111 9.28 -13.60 -1.38
CA PHE A 111 7.88 -13.41 -1.76
C PHE A 111 7.67 -12.01 -2.40
N PHE A 112 6.48 -11.50 -2.46
CA PHE A 112 6.12 -10.17 -2.96
C PHE A 112 5.07 -9.54 -2.06
N PRO A 113 4.97 -8.20 -1.98
CA PRO A 113 3.88 -7.52 -1.29
C PRO A 113 2.53 -7.85 -1.95
N ASP A 114 1.72 -8.63 -1.24
CA ASP A 114 0.43 -9.20 -1.65
C ASP A 114 -0.75 -8.55 -0.87
N VAL A 115 -1.82 -9.29 -0.63
CA VAL A 115 -3.01 -8.92 0.16
C VAL A 115 -3.70 -7.64 -0.33
N GLY A 116 -3.68 -7.39 -1.65
CA GLY A 116 -4.21 -6.18 -2.28
C GLY A 116 -3.32 -4.96 -2.07
N THR A 117 -2.11 -5.12 -1.49
CA THR A 117 -1.20 -3.98 -1.35
C THR A 117 -0.56 -3.58 -2.66
N SER A 118 -0.55 -4.43 -3.70
CA SER A 118 -0.17 -4.01 -5.05
C SER A 118 -1.06 -2.87 -5.56
N PHE A 119 -2.37 -2.93 -5.28
CA PHE A 119 -3.32 -1.86 -5.56
C PHE A 119 -2.98 -0.57 -4.79
N THR A 120 -2.73 -0.69 -3.48
CA THR A 120 -2.45 0.47 -2.63
C THR A 120 -1.08 1.08 -2.92
N LEU A 121 -0.01 0.26 -2.94
CA LEU A 121 1.36 0.73 -3.15
C LEU A 121 1.53 1.42 -4.51
N SER A 122 0.93 0.86 -5.58
CA SER A 122 1.03 1.46 -6.92
C SER A 122 0.35 2.82 -7.05
N ARG A 123 -0.46 3.23 -6.07
CA ARG A 123 -1.22 4.49 -6.02
C ARG A 123 -0.72 5.51 -5.01
N LEU A 124 0.31 5.16 -4.22
CA LEU A 124 0.96 6.13 -3.32
C LEU A 124 1.73 7.18 -4.13
N ASP A 125 1.81 8.38 -3.57
CA ASP A 125 2.49 9.53 -4.17
C ASP A 125 3.98 9.26 -4.46
N ASN A 126 4.50 9.90 -5.48
CA ASN A 126 5.95 10.03 -5.72
C ASN A 126 6.69 8.71 -5.81
N ASN A 127 6.09 7.67 -6.39
CA ASN A 127 6.63 6.31 -6.43
C ASN A 127 7.03 5.76 -5.04
N LEU A 128 6.47 6.35 -3.97
CA LEU A 128 6.71 5.94 -2.59
C LEU A 128 6.39 4.46 -2.39
N GLY A 129 5.31 3.97 -3.00
CA GLY A 129 4.94 2.56 -2.89
C GLY A 129 5.95 1.61 -3.52
N MET A 130 6.60 2.01 -4.63
CA MET A 130 7.71 1.24 -5.20
C MET A 130 8.87 1.12 -4.23
N PHE A 131 9.27 2.25 -3.61
CA PHE A 131 10.31 2.26 -2.58
C PHE A 131 9.92 1.36 -1.40
N LEU A 132 8.73 1.53 -0.83
CA LEU A 132 8.28 0.77 0.35
C LEU A 132 8.18 -0.73 0.07
N GLY A 133 7.58 -1.12 -1.06
CA GLY A 133 7.34 -2.51 -1.40
C GLY A 133 8.61 -3.26 -1.83
N LEU A 134 9.56 -2.59 -2.48
CA LEU A 134 10.82 -3.22 -2.89
C LEU A 134 11.82 -3.32 -1.73
N THR A 135 11.88 -2.30 -0.86
CA THR A 135 12.87 -2.26 0.24
C THR A 135 12.36 -2.86 1.55
N GLY A 136 11.04 -3.05 1.70
CA GLY A 136 10.45 -3.41 2.99
C GLY A 136 10.67 -2.33 4.07
N HIS A 137 10.82 -1.08 3.67
CA HIS A 137 11.07 0.04 4.59
C HIS A 137 9.97 0.15 5.65
N ARG A 138 10.37 0.36 6.90
CA ARG A 138 9.46 0.38 8.05
C ARG A 138 9.02 1.80 8.38
N LEU A 139 7.77 2.10 8.09
CA LEU A 139 7.11 3.34 8.54
C LEU A 139 6.77 3.24 10.02
N ARG A 140 6.94 4.34 10.77
CA ARG A 140 6.70 4.39 12.22
C ARG A 140 5.85 5.59 12.61
N GLY A 141 4.92 5.37 13.53
CA GLY A 141 4.12 6.44 14.11
C GLY A 141 3.41 7.28 13.06
N LYS A 142 3.66 8.58 13.07
CA LYS A 142 3.08 9.53 12.11
C LYS A 142 3.49 9.31 10.66
N ASP A 143 4.64 8.66 10.40
CA ASP A 143 5.05 8.35 9.04
C ASP A 143 4.02 7.46 8.31
N VAL A 144 3.33 6.57 9.05
CA VAL A 144 2.27 5.72 8.49
C VAL A 144 1.10 6.56 7.96
N PHE A 145 0.77 7.64 8.67
CA PHE A 145 -0.26 8.59 8.27
C PHE A 145 0.20 9.47 7.09
N TYR A 146 1.39 10.04 7.17
CA TYR A 146 1.93 10.88 6.10
C TYR A 146 2.18 10.12 4.79
N ALA A 147 2.52 8.83 4.88
CA ALA A 147 2.66 7.95 3.72
C ALA A 147 1.31 7.55 3.08
N GLY A 148 0.18 7.80 3.74
CA GLY A 148 -1.16 7.50 3.23
C GLY A 148 -1.71 6.11 3.60
N PHE A 149 -1.03 5.33 4.45
CA PHE A 149 -1.56 4.04 4.91
C PHE A 149 -2.63 4.15 5.98
N SER A 150 -2.52 5.13 6.88
CA SER A 150 -3.60 5.43 7.83
C SER A 150 -4.34 6.69 7.45
N THR A 151 -5.59 6.79 7.90
CA THR A 151 -6.48 7.94 7.67
C THR A 151 -6.43 8.92 8.82
N HIS A 152 -6.09 8.44 10.02
CA HIS A 152 -5.98 9.23 11.24
C HIS A 152 -4.76 8.78 12.04
N TYR A 153 -4.15 9.75 12.70
CA TYR A 153 -3.16 9.50 13.73
C TYR A 153 -3.74 9.89 15.09
N ILE A 154 -3.77 8.93 16.02
CA ILE A 154 -4.30 9.13 17.37
C ILE A 154 -3.31 8.55 18.36
N HIS A 155 -2.86 9.34 19.34
CA HIS A 155 -1.95 8.84 20.38
C HIS A 155 -2.61 7.70 21.17
N SER A 156 -1.86 6.65 21.46
CA SER A 156 -2.43 5.43 22.07
C SER A 156 -3.15 5.67 23.40
N SER A 157 -2.79 6.71 24.15
CA SER A 157 -3.50 7.11 25.36
C SER A 157 -4.96 7.53 25.12
N ASN A 158 -5.31 7.92 23.88
CA ASN A 158 -6.64 8.37 23.50
C ASN A 158 -7.50 7.26 22.87
N LEU A 159 -6.97 6.06 22.67
CA LEU A 159 -7.70 4.95 22.05
C LEU A 159 -8.93 4.54 22.87
N GLN A 160 -8.82 4.55 24.19
CA GLN A 160 -9.95 4.23 25.07
C GLN A 160 -11.10 5.26 24.91
N LEU A 161 -10.76 6.55 24.80
CA LEU A 161 -11.72 7.61 24.50
C LEU A 161 -12.36 7.42 23.13
N LEU A 162 -11.58 7.08 22.11
CA LEU A 162 -12.06 6.78 20.77
C LEU A 162 -13.06 5.61 20.80
N GLU A 163 -12.69 4.48 21.39
CA GLU A 163 -13.56 3.31 21.48
C GLU A 163 -14.89 3.64 22.20
N LYS A 164 -14.82 4.41 23.30
CA LYS A 164 -16.01 4.88 24.01
C LYS A 164 -16.92 5.74 23.11
N ARG A 165 -16.35 6.68 22.35
CA ARG A 165 -17.14 7.54 21.44
C ARG A 165 -17.76 6.73 20.30
N LEU A 166 -17.00 5.82 19.69
CA LEU A 166 -17.51 4.92 18.64
C LEU A 166 -18.63 4.00 19.16
N SER A 167 -18.54 3.51 20.40
CA SER A 167 -19.61 2.68 21.00
C SER A 167 -20.91 3.43 21.26
N MET A 168 -20.86 4.77 21.29
CA MET A 168 -22.04 5.64 21.46
C MET A 168 -22.67 6.08 20.13
N GLN A 169 -22.06 5.71 19.00
CA GLN A 169 -22.59 6.04 17.67
C GLN A 169 -23.97 5.43 17.45
N ILE A 170 -24.92 6.26 17.00
CA ILE A 170 -26.33 5.86 16.84
C ILE A 170 -26.72 5.54 15.41
N THR A 171 -25.99 6.04 14.42
CA THR A 171 -26.22 5.73 13.00
C THR A 171 -25.08 4.89 12.43
N ASP A 172 -25.28 4.32 11.25
CA ASP A 172 -24.21 3.64 10.48
C ASP A 172 -23.58 4.56 9.42
N SER A 173 -23.56 5.86 9.71
CA SER A 173 -23.01 6.87 8.82
C SER A 173 -21.48 6.86 8.84
N ILE A 174 -20.88 6.82 7.66
CA ILE A 174 -19.42 7.03 7.45
C ILE A 174 -19.03 8.42 7.97
N ASP A 175 -19.87 9.44 7.74
CA ASP A 175 -19.58 10.83 8.16
C ASP A 175 -19.61 11.00 9.68
N GLU A 176 -20.54 10.32 10.39
CA GLU A 176 -20.57 10.34 11.86
C GLU A 176 -19.30 9.66 12.43
N THR A 177 -18.92 8.50 11.89
CA THR A 177 -17.69 7.81 12.30
C THR A 177 -16.46 8.69 12.07
N ARG A 178 -16.38 9.37 10.92
CA ARG A 178 -15.30 10.30 10.63
C ARG A 178 -15.26 11.46 11.62
N ALA A 179 -16.39 12.11 11.89
CA ALA A 179 -16.45 13.20 12.85
C ALA A 179 -15.98 12.79 14.26
N ILE A 180 -16.31 11.56 14.68
CA ILE A 180 -15.80 10.99 15.94
C ILE A 180 -14.28 10.84 15.89
N LEU A 181 -13.72 10.29 14.82
CA LEU A 181 -12.27 10.12 14.63
C LEU A 181 -11.56 11.47 14.61
N ASP A 182 -12.06 12.44 13.82
CA ASP A 182 -11.51 13.79 13.73
C ASP A 182 -11.46 14.46 15.12
N SER A 183 -12.54 14.33 15.91
CA SER A 183 -12.61 14.95 17.24
C SER A 183 -11.59 14.39 18.25
N VAL A 184 -11.13 13.14 18.05
CA VAL A 184 -10.09 12.53 18.89
C VAL A 184 -8.71 12.79 18.31
N SER A 185 -8.59 12.84 16.98
CA SER A 185 -7.34 13.19 16.28
C SER A 185 -6.87 14.61 16.61
N GLU A 186 -7.77 15.58 16.73
CA GLU A 186 -7.47 16.96 17.14
C GLU A 186 -6.78 17.02 18.51
N LEU A 187 -7.11 16.11 19.42
CA LEU A 187 -6.44 16.00 20.74
C LEU A 187 -4.99 15.48 20.64
N SER A 188 -4.65 14.88 19.52
CA SER A 188 -3.34 14.27 19.26
C SER A 188 -2.51 15.04 18.22
N ALA A 189 -3.11 16.02 17.54
CA ALA A 189 -2.48 16.77 16.47
C ALA A 189 -1.28 17.58 16.98
N SER A 190 -0.16 17.48 16.24
CA SER A 190 0.94 18.46 16.35
C SER A 190 0.88 19.38 15.14
N SER A 191 1.18 20.65 15.35
CA SER A 191 1.25 21.65 14.27
C SER A 191 2.46 21.48 13.35
N GLU A 192 3.36 20.56 13.66
CA GLU A 192 4.62 20.36 12.94
C GLU A 192 4.55 19.12 12.03
N TYR A 193 4.95 19.33 10.77
CA TYR A 193 5.09 18.25 9.79
C TYR A 193 6.43 17.54 9.99
N THR A 194 6.39 16.38 10.64
CA THR A 194 7.57 15.61 11.05
C THR A 194 7.76 14.33 10.24
N TYR A 195 7.40 14.34 8.96
CA TYR A 195 7.53 13.16 8.10
C TYR A 195 9.00 12.83 7.81
N SER A 196 9.46 11.68 8.26
CA SER A 196 10.88 11.29 8.15
C SER A 196 11.36 11.13 6.70
N LEU A 197 10.47 10.76 5.79
CA LEU A 197 10.80 10.63 4.36
C LEU A 197 10.65 11.94 3.57
N ALA A 198 10.14 13.00 4.19
CA ALA A 198 9.93 14.28 3.49
C ALA A 198 11.18 14.78 2.74
N PRO A 199 12.41 14.74 3.31
CA PRO A 199 13.61 15.17 2.59
C PRO A 199 13.93 14.34 1.34
N TYR A 200 13.47 13.09 1.29
CA TYR A 200 13.82 12.12 0.26
C TYR A 200 12.74 11.90 -0.79
N LEU A 201 11.54 12.51 -0.68
CA LEU A 201 10.41 12.24 -1.58
C LEU A 201 10.76 12.50 -3.05
N HIS A 202 11.47 13.58 -3.35
CA HIS A 202 11.94 13.86 -4.72
C HIS A 202 12.91 12.78 -5.22
N THR A 203 13.89 12.40 -4.40
CA THR A 203 14.86 11.35 -4.74
C THR A 203 14.17 9.99 -4.89
N ILE A 204 13.20 9.67 -4.02
CA ILE A 204 12.37 8.46 -4.14
C ILE A 204 11.65 8.46 -5.48
N ASN A 205 10.95 9.56 -5.82
CA ASN A 205 10.22 9.66 -7.08
C ASN A 205 11.13 9.46 -8.30
N LYS A 206 12.28 10.12 -8.30
CA LYS A 206 13.28 10.01 -9.37
C LYS A 206 13.84 8.59 -9.48
N CYS A 207 14.32 8.02 -8.37
CA CYS A 207 15.03 6.74 -8.39
C CYS A 207 14.11 5.53 -8.57
N PHE A 208 12.88 5.58 -8.04
CA PHE A 208 11.92 4.48 -8.10
C PHE A 208 10.85 4.64 -9.19
N GLY A 209 10.95 5.67 -10.03
CA GLY A 209 10.06 5.90 -11.16
C GLY A 209 10.37 5.06 -12.41
N HIS A 210 11.37 4.20 -12.37
CA HIS A 210 11.80 3.39 -13.51
C HIS A 210 11.04 2.09 -13.62
N ARG A 211 10.85 1.61 -14.86
CA ARG A 211 10.17 0.34 -15.15
C ARG A 211 11.05 -0.89 -14.96
N LYS A 212 12.36 -0.72 -15.08
CA LYS A 212 13.33 -1.80 -14.93
C LYS A 212 14.07 -1.65 -13.60
N LEU A 213 14.33 -2.78 -12.95
CA LEU A 213 15.02 -2.80 -11.69
C LEU A 213 16.46 -2.31 -11.82
N GLU A 214 17.11 -2.64 -12.93
CA GLU A 214 18.46 -2.19 -13.26
C GLU A 214 18.56 -0.66 -13.31
N ASP A 215 17.56 0.02 -13.88
CA ASP A 215 17.53 1.48 -13.97
C ASP A 215 17.33 2.12 -12.58
N ILE A 216 16.57 1.48 -11.69
CA ILE A 216 16.44 1.89 -10.27
C ILE A 216 17.80 1.84 -9.59
N TYR A 217 18.57 0.75 -9.80
CA TYR A 217 19.91 0.58 -9.23
C TYR A 217 20.89 1.63 -9.75
N GLU A 218 20.91 1.88 -11.06
CA GLU A 218 21.79 2.89 -11.66
C GLU A 218 21.41 4.32 -11.21
N SER A 219 20.11 4.62 -11.09
CA SER A 219 19.65 5.90 -10.58
C SER A 219 20.06 6.13 -9.12
N LEU A 220 19.97 5.11 -8.26
CA LEU A 220 20.45 5.18 -6.87
C LEU A 220 21.98 5.32 -6.79
N LYS A 221 22.74 4.61 -7.62
CA LYS A 221 24.22 4.73 -7.67
C LYS A 221 24.69 6.12 -8.09
N SER A 222 23.95 6.75 -8.99
CA SER A 222 24.27 8.07 -9.54
C SER A 222 23.61 9.25 -8.80
N GLU A 223 22.89 9.00 -7.70
CA GLU A 223 22.19 10.05 -6.96
C GLU A 223 23.16 11.08 -6.35
N PRO A 224 23.10 12.37 -6.75
CA PRO A 224 24.13 13.34 -6.39
C PRO A 224 23.92 14.02 -5.03
N VAL A 225 22.65 14.15 -4.60
CA VAL A 225 22.27 14.96 -3.41
C VAL A 225 22.21 14.08 -2.16
N HIS A 226 21.47 13.00 -2.20
CA HIS A 226 21.23 12.11 -1.05
C HIS A 226 22.07 10.83 -1.14
N LYS A 227 23.40 10.95 -1.37
CA LYS A 227 24.31 9.84 -1.60
C LYS A 227 24.28 8.77 -0.50
N GLU A 228 24.30 9.17 0.76
CA GLU A 228 24.30 8.24 1.89
C GLU A 228 22.98 7.47 1.98
N TRP A 229 21.86 8.16 1.80
CA TRP A 229 20.54 7.53 1.77
C TRP A 229 20.43 6.55 0.60
N ALA A 230 20.88 6.94 -0.59
CA ALA A 230 20.85 6.09 -1.78
C ALA A 230 21.74 4.85 -1.61
N ALA A 231 22.95 4.99 -1.06
CA ALA A 231 23.83 3.87 -0.77
C ALA A 231 23.22 2.90 0.26
N LYS A 232 22.60 3.43 1.32
CA LYS A 232 21.88 2.61 2.30
C LYS A 232 20.72 1.87 1.65
N THR A 233 19.95 2.53 0.80
CA THR A 233 18.82 1.94 0.07
C THR A 233 19.27 0.82 -0.86
N LEU A 234 20.40 1.00 -1.59
CA LEU A 234 20.99 -0.04 -2.40
C LEU A 234 21.43 -1.26 -1.57
N ASN A 235 22.01 -1.02 -0.39
CA ASN A 235 22.40 -2.11 0.51
C ASN A 235 21.17 -2.89 1.01
N GLU A 236 20.03 -2.22 1.26
CA GLU A 236 18.78 -2.91 1.61
C GLU A 236 18.26 -3.73 0.42
N LEU A 237 18.22 -3.16 -0.79
CA LEU A 237 17.78 -3.88 -2.00
C LEU A 237 18.66 -5.11 -2.30
N ASN A 238 19.98 -5.03 -2.07
CA ASN A 238 20.91 -6.14 -2.27
C ASN A 238 20.70 -7.33 -1.30
N ARG A 239 19.93 -7.14 -0.23
CA ARG A 239 19.56 -8.22 0.70
C ARG A 239 18.31 -8.98 0.26
N MET A 240 17.50 -8.39 -0.61
CA MET A 240 16.24 -8.95 -1.07
C MET A 240 16.48 -10.03 -2.14
N SER A 241 15.51 -10.94 -2.33
CA SER A 241 15.53 -11.87 -3.46
C SER A 241 15.46 -11.11 -4.78
N PRO A 242 16.43 -11.30 -5.69
CA PRO A 242 16.42 -10.66 -7.01
C PRO A 242 15.17 -10.98 -7.83
N SER A 243 14.70 -12.23 -7.77
CA SER A 243 13.46 -12.64 -8.45
C SER A 243 12.24 -11.93 -7.84
N SER A 244 12.15 -11.88 -6.52
CA SER A 244 11.07 -11.18 -5.81
C SER A 244 11.02 -9.70 -6.12
N LEU A 245 12.17 -9.03 -6.20
CA LEU A 245 12.24 -7.63 -6.59
C LEU A 245 11.66 -7.39 -7.99
N LYS A 246 12.03 -8.23 -8.98
CA LYS A 246 11.51 -8.11 -10.35
C LYS A 246 10.03 -8.45 -10.44
N VAL A 247 9.57 -9.48 -9.74
CA VAL A 247 8.13 -9.83 -9.64
C VAL A 247 7.35 -8.68 -9.02
N SER A 248 7.81 -8.12 -7.90
CA SER A 248 7.13 -7.03 -7.21
C SER A 248 7.06 -5.77 -8.07
N LEU A 249 8.17 -5.38 -8.73
CA LEU A 249 8.19 -4.21 -9.59
C LEU A 249 7.23 -4.36 -10.78
N GLU A 250 7.22 -5.53 -11.44
CA GLU A 250 6.29 -5.81 -12.55
C GLU A 250 4.84 -5.81 -12.08
N LEU A 251 4.56 -6.43 -10.93
CA LEU A 251 3.23 -6.42 -10.33
C LEU A 251 2.74 -4.99 -10.09
N PHE A 252 3.55 -4.13 -9.47
CA PHE A 252 3.17 -2.74 -9.20
C PHE A 252 2.99 -1.92 -10.49
N ASN A 253 3.83 -2.15 -11.51
CA ASN A 253 3.70 -1.52 -12.80
C ASN A 253 2.35 -1.86 -13.48
N ARG A 254 1.85 -3.09 -13.33
CA ARG A 254 0.52 -3.51 -13.81
C ARG A 254 -0.59 -2.99 -12.94
N ALA A 255 -0.46 -3.12 -11.62
CA ALA A 255 -1.49 -2.79 -10.64
C ALA A 255 -1.97 -1.33 -10.71
N ARG A 256 -1.14 -0.40 -11.21
CA ARG A 256 -1.55 1.00 -11.46
C ARG A 256 -2.79 1.14 -12.35
N TYR A 257 -3.03 0.16 -13.22
CA TYR A 257 -4.10 0.18 -14.23
C TYR A 257 -5.20 -0.83 -13.96
N LEU A 258 -5.01 -1.69 -12.97
CA LEU A 258 -5.93 -2.75 -12.61
C LEU A 258 -6.91 -2.29 -11.53
N SER A 259 -8.12 -2.86 -11.54
CA SER A 259 -9.06 -2.74 -10.43
C SER A 259 -8.58 -3.52 -9.22
N ILE A 260 -9.24 -3.34 -8.07
CA ILE A 260 -8.91 -4.13 -6.87
C ILE A 260 -9.10 -5.63 -7.09
N LYS A 261 -10.14 -6.06 -7.81
CA LYS A 261 -10.36 -7.46 -8.13
C LYS A 261 -9.27 -8.01 -9.03
N GLU A 262 -8.92 -7.28 -10.09
CA GLU A 262 -7.87 -7.66 -11.01
C GLU A 262 -6.49 -7.75 -10.31
N CYS A 263 -6.22 -6.84 -9.36
CA CYS A 263 -5.00 -6.91 -8.54
C CYS A 263 -4.98 -8.17 -7.68
N LEU A 264 -6.05 -8.46 -6.94
CA LEU A 264 -6.14 -9.62 -6.06
C LEU A 264 -6.11 -10.95 -6.84
N ASP A 265 -6.76 -11.02 -8.00
CA ASP A 265 -6.68 -12.19 -8.88
C ASP A 265 -5.25 -12.38 -9.42
N LEU A 266 -4.57 -11.29 -9.82
CA LEU A 266 -3.18 -11.36 -10.28
C LEU A 266 -2.24 -11.80 -9.16
N GLU A 267 -2.42 -11.27 -7.94
CA GLU A 267 -1.67 -11.68 -6.76
C GLU A 267 -1.86 -13.19 -6.47
N ALA A 268 -3.10 -13.70 -6.57
CA ALA A 268 -3.39 -15.13 -6.38
C ALA A 268 -2.66 -16.01 -7.42
N GLN A 269 -2.63 -15.58 -8.67
CA GLN A 269 -1.90 -16.29 -9.73
C GLN A 269 -0.40 -16.30 -9.50
N ILE A 270 0.17 -15.19 -9.02
CA ILE A 270 1.61 -15.11 -8.69
C ILE A 270 1.90 -15.95 -7.44
N ALA A 271 1.08 -15.83 -6.39
CA ALA A 271 1.25 -16.57 -5.14
C ALA A 271 1.27 -18.08 -5.39
N SER A 272 0.35 -18.59 -6.25
CA SER A 272 0.28 -20.01 -6.62
C SER A 272 1.57 -20.58 -7.22
N LYS A 273 2.47 -19.74 -7.68
CA LYS A 273 3.75 -20.11 -8.31
C LYS A 273 4.94 -19.84 -7.43
N ILE A 274 4.96 -18.67 -6.78
CA ILE A 274 6.15 -18.21 -6.06
C ILE A 274 6.40 -18.97 -4.75
N ILE A 275 5.35 -19.51 -4.11
CA ILE A 275 5.49 -20.31 -2.88
C ILE A 275 6.30 -21.59 -3.06
N PHE A 276 6.52 -22.01 -4.30
CA PHE A 276 7.38 -23.18 -4.66
C PHE A 276 8.75 -22.76 -5.16
N SER A 277 9.02 -21.46 -5.24
CA SER A 277 10.34 -20.99 -5.67
C SER A 277 11.40 -21.32 -4.61
N ASN A 278 12.62 -21.57 -5.08
CA ASN A 278 13.76 -21.74 -4.19
C ASN A 278 13.90 -20.55 -3.23
N ASP A 279 13.69 -19.34 -3.73
CA ASP A 279 13.89 -18.11 -2.96
C ASP A 279 12.88 -17.97 -1.82
N PHE A 280 11.63 -18.37 -2.02
CA PHE A 280 10.63 -18.38 -0.93
C PHE A 280 11.03 -19.36 0.18
N VAL A 281 11.36 -20.60 -0.17
CA VAL A 281 11.77 -21.62 0.80
C VAL A 281 13.05 -21.20 1.54
N GLN A 282 14.04 -20.68 0.80
CA GLN A 282 15.29 -20.17 1.37
C GLN A 282 15.05 -18.97 2.30
N GLY A 283 14.30 -17.99 1.84
CA GLY A 283 14.03 -16.77 2.60
C GLY A 283 13.32 -17.07 3.92
N VAL A 284 12.24 -17.83 3.87
CA VAL A 284 11.51 -18.24 5.08
C VAL A 284 12.39 -19.08 6.01
N THR A 285 13.15 -20.04 5.46
CA THR A 285 14.04 -20.90 6.27
C THR A 285 15.10 -20.09 6.99
N GLU A 286 15.83 -19.25 6.25
CA GLU A 286 16.99 -18.53 6.80
C GLU A 286 16.60 -17.39 7.74
N LEU A 287 15.46 -16.73 7.49
CA LEU A 287 15.05 -15.55 8.25
C LEU A 287 14.10 -15.86 9.40
N LEU A 288 13.17 -16.80 9.21
CA LEU A 288 12.13 -17.06 10.19
C LEU A 288 12.33 -18.35 10.98
N ILE A 289 12.91 -19.41 10.36
CA ILE A 289 13.11 -20.71 11.01
C ILE A 289 14.47 -20.77 11.69
N THR A 290 15.56 -20.66 10.91
CA THR A 290 16.94 -20.81 11.44
C THR A 290 17.47 -19.52 12.03
N LYS A 291 16.94 -18.37 11.62
CA LYS A 291 17.34 -16.99 12.01
C LYS A 291 18.82 -16.69 11.74
N LYS A 292 19.42 -17.37 10.76
CA LYS A 292 20.81 -17.14 10.35
C LYS A 292 20.96 -15.88 9.49
N ASN A 293 19.87 -15.35 8.92
CA ASN A 293 19.80 -14.14 8.10
C ASN A 293 20.76 -14.15 6.90
N ASN A 294 20.97 -15.32 6.27
CA ASN A 294 21.88 -15.49 5.15
C ASN A 294 21.26 -16.36 4.04
N PRO A 295 20.12 -15.93 3.45
CA PRO A 295 19.50 -16.68 2.37
C PRO A 295 20.41 -16.72 1.14
N LYS A 296 20.42 -17.86 0.43
CA LYS A 296 21.15 -18.07 -0.80
C LYS A 296 20.21 -17.95 -1.98
N TRP A 297 20.07 -16.72 -2.49
CA TRP A 297 19.18 -16.42 -3.60
C TRP A 297 19.64 -17.11 -4.89
N ASN A 298 18.69 -17.60 -5.66
CA ASN A 298 18.93 -18.17 -6.98
C ASN A 298 17.87 -17.71 -7.98
N PRO A 299 18.18 -16.82 -8.90
CA PRO A 299 19.50 -16.22 -9.20
C PRO A 299 20.03 -15.29 -8.09
N HIS A 300 21.37 -15.14 -8.01
CA HIS A 300 22.05 -14.48 -6.90
C HIS A 300 22.12 -12.93 -7.01
N ASN A 301 21.82 -12.36 -8.18
CA ASN A 301 21.78 -10.91 -8.39
C ASN A 301 20.76 -10.52 -9.47
N ILE A 302 20.39 -9.24 -9.52
CA ILE A 302 19.35 -8.71 -10.43
C ILE A 302 19.75 -8.81 -11.91
N TYR A 303 21.02 -8.79 -12.26
CA TYR A 303 21.51 -8.79 -13.65
C TYR A 303 21.48 -10.20 -14.26
N THR A 304 21.41 -11.23 -13.45
CA THR A 304 21.31 -12.64 -13.89
C THR A 304 19.86 -13.14 -13.95
N VAL A 305 18.91 -12.32 -13.52
CA VAL A 305 17.47 -12.61 -13.65
C VAL A 305 16.98 -12.07 -14.99
N ASP A 306 16.69 -12.97 -15.92
CA ASP A 306 16.10 -12.57 -17.19
C ASP A 306 14.63 -12.14 -16.99
N TYR A 307 14.28 -10.98 -17.57
CA TYR A 307 12.93 -10.39 -17.43
C TYR A 307 11.87 -11.26 -18.11
N ASP A 308 12.15 -11.80 -19.29
CA ASP A 308 11.21 -12.67 -20.00
C ASP A 308 10.94 -13.96 -19.22
N THR A 309 11.92 -14.48 -18.50
CA THR A 309 11.75 -15.60 -17.57
C THR A 309 10.76 -15.22 -16.45
N ILE A 310 10.87 -14.04 -15.86
CA ILE A 310 9.92 -13.55 -14.84
C ILE A 310 8.50 -13.48 -15.41
N ILE A 311 8.34 -12.87 -16.60
CA ILE A 311 7.03 -12.74 -17.25
C ILE A 311 6.44 -14.12 -17.57
N ASN A 312 7.21 -15.00 -18.18
CA ASN A 312 6.75 -16.34 -18.57
C ASN A 312 6.42 -17.20 -17.35
N THR A 313 7.16 -17.06 -16.26
CA THR A 313 6.92 -17.85 -15.05
C THR A 313 5.73 -17.34 -14.25
N TYR A 314 5.70 -16.04 -13.95
CA TYR A 314 4.77 -15.50 -12.94
C TYR A 314 3.57 -14.77 -13.53
N PHE A 315 3.67 -14.22 -14.76
CA PHE A 315 2.65 -13.35 -15.36
C PHE A 315 2.01 -13.94 -16.62
N SER A 316 2.17 -15.23 -16.86
CA SER A 316 1.54 -15.97 -17.96
C SER A 316 0.99 -17.33 -17.48
N ASN A 317 0.27 -18.04 -18.33
CA ASN A 317 -0.25 -19.38 -18.04
C ASN A 317 -1.03 -19.45 -16.72
N PHE A 318 -1.99 -18.54 -16.55
CA PHE A 318 -2.83 -18.45 -15.36
C PHE A 318 -3.80 -19.63 -15.26
N ASN A 319 -3.96 -20.17 -14.04
CA ASN A 319 -4.93 -21.22 -13.76
C ASN A 319 -6.23 -20.60 -13.22
N PRO A 320 -7.37 -20.70 -13.96
CA PRO A 320 -8.65 -20.15 -13.50
C PRO A 320 -9.14 -20.70 -12.15
N GLU A 321 -8.68 -21.86 -11.71
CA GLU A 321 -9.02 -22.42 -10.40
C GLU A 321 -8.51 -21.57 -9.23
N TYR A 322 -7.47 -20.75 -9.46
CA TYR A 322 -6.86 -19.89 -8.45
C TYR A 322 -7.40 -18.46 -8.48
N ASN A 323 -8.38 -18.16 -9.33
CA ASN A 323 -9.06 -16.88 -9.28
C ASN A 323 -9.87 -16.74 -8.00
N CYS A 324 -9.88 -15.55 -7.43
CA CYS A 324 -10.66 -15.23 -6.26
C CYS A 324 -12.16 -15.17 -6.63
N ASN A 325 -12.95 -16.12 -6.17
CA ASN A 325 -14.41 -16.06 -6.34
C ASN A 325 -14.99 -15.11 -5.27
N PHE A 326 -14.93 -13.80 -5.55
CA PHE A 326 -15.33 -12.73 -4.62
C PHE A 326 -16.80 -12.84 -4.20
N ARG A 327 -17.10 -12.44 -2.94
CA ARG A 327 -18.45 -12.52 -2.34
C ARG A 327 -19.46 -11.54 -2.94
N ASN A 328 -19.00 -10.53 -3.65
CA ASN A 328 -19.85 -9.53 -4.30
C ASN A 328 -19.25 -9.02 -5.61
N SER A 329 -20.05 -8.30 -6.39
CA SER A 329 -19.66 -7.75 -7.70
C SER A 329 -19.00 -6.38 -7.64
N ILE A 330 -18.89 -5.76 -6.46
CA ILE A 330 -18.29 -4.42 -6.32
C ILE A 330 -16.83 -4.48 -6.77
N ASP A 331 -16.45 -3.49 -7.57
CA ASP A 331 -15.08 -3.33 -8.05
C ASP A 331 -14.75 -1.85 -8.18
N TYR A 332 -13.47 -1.48 -8.09
CA TYR A 332 -13.05 -0.09 -8.22
C TYR A 332 -11.58 0.00 -8.70
N HIS A 333 -11.31 1.02 -9.52
CA HIS A 333 -9.97 1.39 -9.95
C HIS A 333 -9.34 2.44 -9.04
N ASP A 334 -10.15 3.32 -8.45
CA ASP A 334 -9.73 4.30 -7.47
C ASP A 334 -10.30 3.93 -6.11
N TYR A 335 -9.49 4.05 -5.06
CA TYR A 335 -9.93 3.70 -3.72
C TYR A 335 -11.09 4.61 -3.27
N PRO A 336 -12.27 4.05 -2.96
CA PRO A 336 -13.48 4.86 -2.73
C PRO A 336 -13.35 5.84 -1.55
N PHE A 337 -12.46 5.54 -0.61
CA PHE A 337 -12.26 6.31 0.62
C PHE A 337 -10.93 7.10 0.62
N ALA A 338 -10.36 7.37 -0.55
CA ALA A 338 -9.09 8.11 -0.65
C ALA A 338 -9.16 9.51 -0.03
N HIS A 339 -10.36 10.13 -0.01
CA HIS A 339 -10.59 11.44 0.60
C HIS A 339 -10.48 11.46 2.14
N HIS A 340 -10.36 10.31 2.79
CA HIS A 340 -10.09 10.23 4.24
C HIS A 340 -8.59 10.30 4.57
N THR A 341 -7.71 10.20 3.57
CA THR A 341 -6.28 10.39 3.72
C THR A 341 -5.89 11.85 3.48
N LEU A 342 -4.60 12.19 3.63
CA LEU A 342 -4.10 13.51 3.25
C LEU A 342 -4.14 13.70 1.72
N PRO A 343 -4.26 14.97 1.23
CA PRO A 343 -4.20 15.24 -0.20
C PRO A 343 -2.89 14.74 -0.79
N SER A 344 -2.96 14.21 -2.02
CA SER A 344 -1.78 13.82 -2.77
C SER A 344 -0.94 15.05 -3.17
N SER A 345 0.32 14.82 -3.54
CA SER A 345 1.16 15.86 -4.12
C SER A 345 0.51 16.48 -5.35
N ASP A 346 -0.09 15.66 -6.23
CA ASP A 346 -0.83 16.13 -7.40
C ASP A 346 -1.96 17.09 -7.04
N ASN A 347 -2.75 16.77 -6.02
CA ASN A 347 -3.85 17.63 -5.58
C ASN A 347 -3.35 18.97 -5.04
N ILE A 348 -2.19 18.97 -4.38
CA ILE A 348 -1.56 20.21 -3.91
C ILE A 348 -1.07 21.04 -5.09
N ILE A 349 -0.39 20.42 -6.06
CA ILE A 349 0.15 21.07 -7.25
C ILE A 349 -0.97 21.62 -8.14
N GLU A 350 -2.01 20.84 -8.41
CA GLU A 350 -3.19 21.30 -9.17
C GLU A 350 -3.84 22.51 -8.50
N SER A 351 -3.99 22.46 -7.17
CA SER A 351 -4.56 23.59 -6.42
C SER A 351 -3.64 24.81 -6.43
N ALA A 352 -2.33 24.62 -6.46
CA ALA A 352 -1.35 25.72 -6.59
C ALA A 352 -1.40 26.35 -7.99
N ILE A 353 -1.53 25.54 -9.04
CA ILE A 353 -1.68 26.04 -10.42
C ILE A 353 -2.99 26.83 -10.57
N ASP A 354 -4.11 26.31 -10.07
CA ASP A 354 -5.43 26.95 -10.14
C ASP A 354 -5.45 28.33 -9.43
N THR A 355 -4.67 28.49 -8.36
CA THR A 355 -4.57 29.77 -7.61
C THR A 355 -3.51 30.71 -8.16
N ASN A 356 -2.87 30.39 -9.29
CA ASN A 356 -1.74 31.14 -9.85
C ASN A 356 -0.64 31.41 -8.78
N TYR A 357 -0.30 30.37 -8.03
CA TYR A 357 0.73 30.43 -6.99
C TYR A 357 2.08 30.76 -7.65
N SER A 358 2.82 31.73 -7.10
CA SER A 358 4.17 32.11 -7.57
C SER A 358 5.10 32.37 -6.39
N PHE A 359 6.26 31.74 -6.38
CA PHE A 359 7.27 31.91 -5.31
C PHE A 359 7.83 33.32 -5.20
N SER A 360 7.71 34.14 -6.24
CA SER A 360 8.28 35.50 -6.29
C SER A 360 7.38 36.61 -5.74
N SER A 361 6.16 36.26 -5.29
CA SER A 361 5.19 37.29 -4.86
C SER A 361 5.14 37.45 -3.32
N THR A 362 5.00 38.69 -2.85
CA THR A 362 4.82 39.06 -1.45
C THR A 362 3.50 38.54 -0.84
N ASN A 363 2.55 38.04 -1.66
CA ASN A 363 1.23 37.54 -1.23
C ASN A 363 1.11 35.99 -1.14
N ASN A 364 2.22 35.32 -0.90
CA ASN A 364 2.21 33.84 -0.87
C ASN A 364 1.39 33.27 0.29
N THR A 365 1.33 33.93 1.43
CA THR A 365 0.58 33.46 2.60
C THR A 365 -0.92 33.37 2.33
N GLU A 366 -1.53 34.36 1.65
CA GLU A 366 -2.96 34.32 1.30
C GLU A 366 -3.27 33.20 0.31
N LYS A 367 -2.40 33.00 -0.69
CA LYS A 367 -2.55 31.91 -1.67
C LYS A 367 -2.41 30.52 -1.02
N ILE A 368 -1.43 30.34 -0.15
CA ILE A 368 -1.27 29.12 0.64
C ILE A 368 -2.54 28.86 1.47
N ASN A 369 -3.04 29.87 2.18
CA ASN A 369 -4.27 29.73 2.96
C ASN A 369 -5.48 29.38 2.11
N SER A 370 -5.58 29.91 0.90
CA SER A 370 -6.65 29.55 -0.07
C SER A 370 -6.53 28.10 -0.50
N ILE A 371 -5.31 27.62 -0.81
CA ILE A 371 -5.07 26.20 -1.17
C ILE A 371 -5.40 25.29 0.01
N VAL A 372 -4.96 25.64 1.21
CA VAL A 372 -5.27 24.90 2.45
C VAL A 372 -6.77 24.83 2.67
N ALA A 373 -7.50 25.96 2.55
CA ALA A 373 -8.96 26.00 2.75
C ALA A 373 -9.70 25.12 1.71
N LYS A 374 -9.27 25.15 0.43
CA LYS A 374 -9.83 24.32 -0.63
C LYS A 374 -9.62 22.83 -0.36
N LEU A 375 -8.40 22.45 0.00
CA LEU A 375 -8.04 21.05 0.25
C LEU A 375 -8.62 20.53 1.57
N SER A 376 -8.60 21.33 2.65
CA SER A 376 -9.20 20.93 3.94
C SER A 376 -10.70 20.65 3.82
N LYS A 377 -11.40 21.38 2.96
CA LYS A 377 -12.82 21.12 2.68
C LYS A 377 -13.03 19.74 2.05
N LYS A 378 -12.11 19.28 1.20
CA LYS A 378 -12.18 17.99 0.53
C LYS A 378 -11.68 16.84 1.39
N TYR A 379 -10.59 17.05 2.14
CA TYR A 379 -9.85 16.03 2.87
C TYR A 379 -10.09 16.03 4.39
N HIS A 380 -10.93 16.95 4.88
CA HIS A 380 -11.48 17.02 6.25
C HIS A 380 -10.47 17.07 7.43
N ASN A 381 -9.18 17.19 7.16
CA ASN A 381 -8.15 17.29 8.21
C ASN A 381 -7.35 18.59 8.05
N SER A 382 -7.87 19.70 8.62
CA SER A 382 -7.33 21.04 8.36
C SER A 382 -5.90 21.26 8.86
N ALA A 383 -5.52 20.70 10.00
CA ALA A 383 -4.20 20.92 10.59
C ALA A 383 -3.10 20.19 9.80
N ASP A 384 -3.28 18.90 9.55
CA ASP A 384 -2.29 18.10 8.81
C ASP A 384 -2.28 18.41 7.31
N VAL A 385 -3.43 18.78 6.72
CA VAL A 385 -3.51 19.32 5.35
C VAL A 385 -2.68 20.61 5.27
N SER A 386 -2.86 21.53 6.21
CA SER A 386 -2.08 22.77 6.27
C SER A 386 -0.57 22.48 6.40
N ALA A 387 -0.19 21.58 7.28
CA ALA A 387 1.21 21.19 7.47
C ALA A 387 1.82 20.58 6.19
N LYS A 388 1.13 19.66 5.53
CA LYS A 388 1.59 19.04 4.27
C LYS A 388 1.67 20.08 3.14
N VAL A 389 0.65 20.91 2.95
CA VAL A 389 0.64 21.97 1.91
C VAL A 389 1.79 22.95 2.12
N ASN A 390 1.98 23.44 3.35
CA ASN A 390 3.08 24.34 3.68
C ASN A 390 4.44 23.69 3.41
N HIS A 391 4.61 22.40 3.76
CA HIS A 391 5.85 21.68 3.47
C HIS A 391 6.16 21.66 1.98
N TYR A 392 5.20 21.24 1.15
CA TYR A 392 5.39 21.18 -0.31
C TYR A 392 5.65 22.56 -0.91
N LEU A 393 4.85 23.56 -0.60
CA LEU A 393 4.96 24.89 -1.20
C LEU A 393 6.15 25.71 -0.67
N LYS A 394 6.75 25.35 0.47
CA LYS A 394 7.97 26.00 0.98
C LYS A 394 9.26 25.35 0.49
N ASN A 395 9.25 24.06 0.26
CA ASN A 395 10.48 23.30 -0.01
C ASN A 395 10.69 22.97 -1.50
N TYR A 396 9.66 23.13 -2.34
CA TYR A 396 9.75 22.83 -3.77
C TYR A 396 9.40 24.05 -4.62
N SER A 397 10.24 24.38 -5.60
CA SER A 397 9.90 25.39 -6.62
C SER A 397 8.72 24.89 -7.50
N ILE A 398 8.00 25.84 -8.14
CA ILE A 398 6.93 25.48 -9.11
C ILE A 398 7.48 24.60 -10.24
N ALA A 399 8.72 24.86 -10.69
CA ALA A 399 9.35 24.05 -11.71
C ALA A 399 9.52 22.59 -11.23
N GLU A 400 10.07 22.38 -10.04
CA GLU A 400 10.22 21.05 -9.42
C GLU A 400 8.87 20.37 -9.18
N LEU A 401 7.87 21.10 -8.67
CA LEU A 401 6.52 20.57 -8.49
C LEU A 401 5.86 20.21 -9.83
N ARG A 402 6.08 21.03 -10.87
CA ARG A 402 5.56 20.76 -12.21
C ARG A 402 6.25 19.57 -12.86
N ASP A 403 7.56 19.42 -12.66
CA ASP A 403 8.32 18.27 -13.15
C ASP A 403 7.91 16.99 -12.42
N LEU A 404 7.66 17.04 -11.11
CA LEU A 404 7.07 15.97 -10.33
C LEU A 404 5.70 15.57 -10.91
N TYR A 405 4.80 16.54 -11.11
CA TYR A 405 3.46 16.32 -11.65
C TYR A 405 3.48 15.72 -13.06
N LEU A 406 4.34 16.24 -13.96
CA LEU A 406 4.47 15.73 -15.32
C LEU A 406 5.10 14.34 -15.34
N SER A 407 6.07 14.07 -14.48
CA SER A 407 6.68 12.74 -14.37
C SER A 407 5.69 11.69 -13.91
N GLU A 408 4.85 12.01 -12.93
CA GLU A 408 3.78 11.12 -12.46
C GLU A 408 2.69 10.91 -13.53
N ARG A 409 2.25 11.98 -14.18
CA ARG A 409 1.26 11.88 -15.27
C ARG A 409 1.77 11.08 -16.45
N ASN A 410 3.03 11.27 -16.83
CA ASN A 410 3.67 10.47 -17.88
C ASN A 410 3.88 9.01 -17.44
N SER A 411 4.17 8.76 -16.18
CA SER A 411 4.26 7.40 -15.64
C SER A 411 2.89 6.71 -15.52
N ARG A 412 1.83 7.49 -15.30
CA ARG A 412 0.44 7.00 -15.24
C ARG A 412 -0.22 6.88 -16.63
N ASN A 413 0.39 7.42 -17.70
CA ASN A 413 -0.15 7.37 -19.06
C ASN A 413 0.83 6.75 -20.07
N PRO A 414 1.23 5.49 -19.94
CA PRO A 414 1.81 4.77 -21.03
C PRO A 414 0.74 3.88 -21.66
N ASN A 415 0.23 4.29 -22.82
CA ASN A 415 -0.55 3.42 -23.69
C ASN A 415 -1.55 2.50 -22.95
N LYS A 416 -2.64 3.06 -22.47
CA LYS A 416 -3.86 2.38 -22.02
C LYS A 416 -4.26 1.21 -22.95
N TYR A 417 -3.78 1.24 -24.20
CA TYR A 417 -3.99 0.24 -25.23
C TYR A 417 -3.17 -1.04 -25.07
N PHE A 418 -1.99 -1.01 -24.44
CA PHE A 418 -1.14 -2.21 -24.40
C PHE A 418 -1.68 -3.25 -23.40
N TYR A 419 -2.13 -2.81 -22.23
CA TYR A 419 -2.61 -3.71 -21.17
C TYR A 419 -4.09 -4.11 -21.34
N THR A 420 -4.97 -3.20 -21.80
CA THR A 420 -6.38 -3.53 -22.10
C THR A 420 -6.51 -4.53 -23.25
N ASN A 421 -5.61 -4.50 -24.23
CA ASN A 421 -5.61 -5.50 -25.31
C ASN A 421 -5.03 -6.85 -24.86
N TYR A 422 -4.06 -6.87 -23.95
CA TYR A 422 -3.50 -8.11 -23.43
C TYR A 422 -4.55 -8.95 -22.69
N PHE A 423 -5.37 -8.34 -21.85
CA PHE A 423 -6.45 -9.06 -21.15
C PHE A 423 -7.65 -9.38 -22.04
N LYS A 424 -8.00 -8.50 -23.01
CA LYS A 424 -9.07 -8.77 -23.98
C LYS A 424 -8.74 -9.93 -24.92
N THR A 425 -7.51 -10.06 -25.38
CA THR A 425 -7.09 -11.16 -26.28
C THR A 425 -7.05 -12.51 -25.56
N HIS A 426 -6.87 -12.54 -24.24
CA HIS A 426 -6.88 -13.80 -23.48
C HIS A 426 -8.26 -14.16 -22.91
N ALA A 427 -9.17 -13.20 -22.79
CA ALA A 427 -10.58 -13.44 -22.44
C ALA A 427 -11.42 -13.95 -23.63
N THR A 428 -11.09 -13.55 -24.87
CA THR A 428 -11.85 -13.92 -26.08
C THR A 428 -11.56 -15.32 -26.60
N ASN A 429 -10.53 -16.02 -26.13
CA ASN A 429 -10.28 -17.41 -26.51
C ASN A 429 -11.21 -18.44 -25.81
N LYS A 430 -12.20 -17.97 -25.02
CA LYS A 430 -13.21 -18.84 -24.39
C LYS A 430 -14.54 -18.96 -25.14
N SER A 431 -14.76 -18.20 -26.25
CA SER A 431 -16.04 -18.22 -26.97
C SER A 431 -16.03 -19.01 -28.29
N SER A 432 -14.98 -19.75 -28.62
CA SER A 432 -14.91 -20.50 -29.89
C SER A 432 -14.73 -22.02 -29.71
N LYS A 433 -15.07 -22.57 -28.54
CA LYS A 433 -15.23 -24.03 -28.34
C LYS A 433 -16.42 -24.29 -27.43
N LEU A 434 -17.60 -24.22 -28.00
CA LEU A 434 -18.82 -24.94 -27.66
C LEU A 434 -19.48 -25.40 -28.93
#